data_2b568caec81cc08d38239192ab38c78d
#
_entry.id   2b568caec81cc08d38239192ab38c78d
#
_cell.length_a   1.000
_cell.length_b   1.000
_cell.length_c   1.000
_cell.angle_alpha   90.00
_cell.angle_beta   90.00
_cell.angle_gamma   90.00
#
_symmetry.space_group_name_H-M   'P 1'
#
loop_
_entity.id
_entity.type
_entity.pdbx_description
1 polymer ?
#
loop_
_entity_poly.entity_id
_entity_poly.type
_entity_poly.pdbx_seq_one_letter_code
_entity_poly.pdbx_strand_id
1 'polypeptide(L)'
;MNNLSSFIRYQRKKQKLTQEELAAKAGVGIRFIRELEQGKETLQLDKVNQVLTLFGFNLSPVKQQLDAYDIFWNYLNKAVKITLTNRILKNGIIIKEITDTKENKISAWQFVSNNNAIKYQQKPNDNLTEIILHNDIQTIEEQ
;
A
#
# COMPACT_ATOMS: atom_id res chain seq x y z
N MET A 1 -15.60 3.17 4.21
CA MET A 1 -16.40 2.07 3.62
C MET A 1 -15.42 0.95 3.25
N ASN A 2 -15.67 -0.24 3.71
CA ASN A 2 -14.80 -1.37 3.36
C ASN A 2 -14.93 -1.65 1.85
N ASN A 3 -13.80 -1.62 1.12
CA ASN A 3 -13.77 -1.80 -0.33
C ASN A 3 -14.39 -3.15 -0.76
N LEU A 4 -14.21 -4.20 0.05
CA LEU A 4 -14.74 -5.54 -0.19
C LEU A 4 -16.29 -5.56 -0.15
N SER A 5 -16.90 -4.93 0.85
CA SER A 5 -18.38 -4.91 0.99
C SER A 5 -19.07 -4.21 -0.18
N SER A 6 -18.51 -3.08 -0.61
CA SER A 6 -18.99 -2.33 -1.76
C SER A 6 -18.83 -3.12 -3.06
N PHE A 7 -17.69 -3.81 -3.22
CA PHE A 7 -17.40 -4.66 -4.37
C PHE A 7 -18.41 -5.83 -4.47
N ILE A 8 -18.63 -6.58 -3.37
CA ILE A 8 -19.57 -7.71 -3.37
C ILE A 8 -20.99 -7.25 -3.68
N ARG A 9 -21.44 -6.14 -3.05
CA ARG A 9 -22.76 -5.57 -3.33
C ARG A 9 -22.91 -5.16 -4.79
N TYR A 10 -21.87 -4.56 -5.38
CA TYR A 10 -21.86 -4.19 -6.79
C TYR A 10 -21.96 -5.42 -7.69
N GLN A 11 -21.14 -6.45 -7.46
CA GLN A 11 -21.15 -7.69 -8.26
C GLN A 11 -22.50 -8.39 -8.17
N ARG A 12 -23.08 -8.50 -6.96
CA ARG A 12 -24.39 -9.09 -6.77
C ARG A 12 -25.48 -8.35 -7.56
N LYS A 13 -25.53 -7.03 -7.45
CA LYS A 13 -26.51 -6.21 -8.19
C LYS A 13 -26.30 -6.30 -9.70
N LYS A 14 -25.07 -6.32 -10.17
CA LYS A 14 -24.73 -6.49 -11.60
C LYS A 14 -25.28 -7.81 -12.13
N GLN A 15 -25.25 -8.87 -11.34
CA GLN A 15 -25.81 -10.18 -11.68
C GLN A 15 -27.33 -10.29 -11.38
N LYS A 16 -27.95 -9.21 -10.91
CA LYS A 16 -29.39 -9.15 -10.55
C LYS A 16 -29.80 -10.19 -9.50
N LEU A 17 -28.89 -10.52 -8.57
CA LEU A 17 -29.14 -11.49 -7.51
C LEU A 17 -29.67 -10.78 -6.25
N THR A 18 -30.59 -11.44 -5.53
CA THR A 18 -30.89 -11.11 -4.14
C THR A 18 -29.78 -11.59 -3.21
N GLN A 19 -29.81 -11.16 -1.95
CA GLN A 19 -28.84 -11.66 -0.96
C GLN A 19 -29.02 -13.16 -0.69
N GLU A 20 -30.26 -13.62 -0.68
CA GLU A 20 -30.66 -15.03 -0.52
C GLU A 20 -30.12 -15.89 -1.67
N GLU A 21 -30.27 -15.43 -2.91
CA GLU A 21 -29.78 -16.12 -4.10
C GLU A 21 -28.25 -16.17 -4.12
N LEU A 22 -27.59 -15.07 -3.74
CA LEU A 22 -26.13 -15.06 -3.62
C LEU A 22 -25.65 -16.06 -2.56
N ALA A 23 -26.28 -16.09 -1.40
CA ALA A 23 -25.96 -17.03 -0.32
C ALA A 23 -26.10 -18.49 -0.78
N ALA A 24 -27.21 -18.82 -1.44
CA ALA A 24 -27.45 -20.16 -1.96
C ALA A 24 -26.43 -20.57 -3.02
N LYS A 25 -26.11 -19.67 -3.98
CA LYS A 25 -25.16 -19.95 -5.05
C LYS A 25 -23.72 -20.07 -4.55
N ALA A 26 -23.34 -19.27 -3.56
CA ALA A 26 -22.00 -19.31 -2.98
C ALA A 26 -21.81 -20.43 -1.93
N GLY A 27 -22.91 -21.06 -1.50
CA GLY A 27 -22.85 -22.10 -0.47
C GLY A 27 -22.57 -21.56 0.94
N VAL A 28 -23.01 -20.33 1.23
CA VAL A 28 -22.86 -19.68 2.55
C VAL A 28 -24.23 -19.28 3.12
N GLY A 29 -24.29 -18.99 4.43
CA GLY A 29 -25.53 -18.56 5.06
C GLY A 29 -25.91 -17.13 4.66
N ILE A 30 -27.24 -16.83 4.63
CA ILE A 30 -27.72 -15.48 4.35
C ILE A 30 -27.20 -14.43 5.35
N ARG A 31 -27.08 -14.81 6.63
CA ARG A 31 -26.49 -13.94 7.65
C ARG A 31 -25.06 -13.52 7.29
N PHE A 32 -24.26 -14.46 6.76
CA PHE A 32 -22.91 -14.18 6.33
C PHE A 32 -22.88 -13.13 5.20
N ILE A 33 -23.76 -13.26 4.19
CA ILE A 33 -23.86 -12.28 3.09
C ILE A 33 -24.24 -10.90 3.62
N ARG A 34 -25.20 -10.81 4.56
CA ARG A 34 -25.59 -9.53 5.17
C ARG A 34 -24.42 -8.87 5.92
N GLU A 35 -23.71 -9.64 6.74
CA GLU A 35 -22.54 -9.16 7.48
C GLU A 35 -21.41 -8.71 6.54
N LEU A 36 -21.14 -9.47 5.47
CA LEU A 36 -20.14 -9.14 4.45
C LEU A 36 -20.48 -7.83 3.73
N GLU A 37 -21.71 -7.64 3.31
CA GLU A 37 -22.16 -6.41 2.64
C GLU A 37 -22.27 -5.20 3.57
N GLN A 38 -22.43 -5.42 4.88
CA GLN A 38 -22.37 -4.37 5.89
C GLN A 38 -20.94 -3.96 6.27
N GLY A 39 -19.94 -4.67 5.77
CA GLY A 39 -18.54 -4.35 6.02
C GLY A 39 -17.99 -4.83 7.36
N LYS A 40 -18.56 -5.92 7.91
CA LYS A 40 -18.02 -6.56 9.10
C LYS A 40 -16.56 -6.97 8.83
N GLU A 41 -15.66 -6.62 9.74
CA GLU A 41 -14.23 -6.88 9.59
C GLU A 41 -13.83 -8.31 9.99
N THR A 42 -14.54 -8.89 10.95
CA THR A 42 -14.25 -10.23 11.48
C THR A 42 -15.01 -11.32 10.72
N LEU A 43 -14.60 -11.59 9.49
CA LEU A 43 -15.22 -12.62 8.63
C LEU A 43 -14.24 -13.77 8.39
N GLN A 44 -14.79 -14.98 8.19
CA GLN A 44 -14.00 -16.13 7.79
C GLN A 44 -13.53 -16.00 6.34
N LEU A 45 -12.20 -16.00 6.12
CA LEU A 45 -11.61 -15.80 4.80
C LEU A 45 -12.02 -16.84 3.77
N ASP A 46 -12.17 -18.10 4.17
CA ASP A 46 -12.63 -19.19 3.33
C ASP A 46 -14.02 -18.91 2.76
N LYS A 47 -14.95 -18.46 3.61
CA LYS A 47 -16.32 -18.09 3.18
C LYS A 47 -16.34 -16.83 2.31
N VAL A 48 -15.47 -15.85 2.60
CA VAL A 48 -15.31 -14.68 1.73
C VAL A 48 -14.84 -15.14 0.34
N ASN A 49 -13.84 -16.03 0.26
CA ASN A 49 -13.38 -16.58 -1.00
C ASN A 49 -14.43 -17.39 -1.74
N GLN A 50 -15.29 -18.15 -1.03
CA GLN A 50 -16.43 -18.83 -1.66
C GLN A 50 -17.34 -17.85 -2.42
N VAL A 51 -17.66 -16.71 -1.80
CA VAL A 51 -18.47 -15.67 -2.45
C VAL A 51 -17.74 -15.02 -3.62
N LEU A 52 -16.46 -14.67 -3.45
CA LEU A 52 -15.64 -14.05 -4.49
C LEU A 52 -15.44 -14.97 -5.70
N THR A 53 -15.22 -16.26 -5.48
CA THR A 53 -15.03 -17.26 -6.54
C THR A 53 -16.24 -17.35 -7.46
N LEU A 54 -17.44 -17.13 -6.96
CA LEU A 54 -18.66 -17.09 -7.77
C LEU A 54 -18.57 -16.00 -8.86
N PHE A 55 -17.88 -14.90 -8.59
CA PHE A 55 -17.66 -13.80 -9.52
C PHE A 55 -16.31 -13.87 -10.27
N GLY A 56 -15.52 -14.93 -10.07
CA GLY A 56 -14.22 -15.11 -10.68
C GLY A 56 -13.07 -14.38 -9.98
N PHE A 57 -13.24 -14.06 -8.68
CA PHE A 57 -12.23 -13.35 -7.87
C PHE A 57 -11.79 -14.19 -6.67
N ASN A 58 -10.70 -13.79 -6.06
CA ASN A 58 -10.21 -14.30 -4.78
C ASN A 58 -9.58 -13.18 -3.95
N LEU A 59 -9.41 -13.41 -2.66
CA LEU A 59 -8.58 -12.56 -1.82
C LEU A 59 -7.11 -12.85 -2.10
N SER A 60 -6.33 -11.79 -2.24
CA SER A 60 -4.88 -11.88 -2.37
C SER A 60 -4.23 -10.72 -1.62
N PRO A 61 -3.08 -10.95 -0.98
CA PRO A 61 -2.32 -9.85 -0.39
C PRO A 61 -1.92 -8.88 -1.48
N VAL A 62 -2.23 -7.60 -1.29
CA VAL A 62 -1.76 -6.52 -2.13
C VAL A 62 -0.87 -5.60 -1.31
N LYS A 63 0.24 -5.18 -1.90
CA LYS A 63 1.14 -4.22 -1.25
C LYS A 63 0.45 -2.85 -1.23
N GLN A 64 0.08 -2.39 -0.04
CA GLN A 64 -0.57 -1.08 0.12
C GLN A 64 0.43 0.07 0.18
N GLN A 65 1.63 -0.19 0.68
CA GLN A 65 2.71 0.77 0.81
C GLN A 65 4.02 0.10 0.40
N LEU A 66 4.99 0.92 0.00
CA LEU A 66 6.37 0.44 -0.15
C LEU A 66 6.87 -0.01 1.22
N ASP A 67 7.49 -1.18 1.26
CA ASP A 67 8.14 -1.66 2.45
C ASP A 67 9.40 -0.82 2.72
N ALA A 68 9.50 -0.24 3.91
CA ALA A 68 10.66 0.56 4.28
C ALA A 68 11.96 -0.25 4.27
N TYR A 69 11.91 -1.54 4.59
CA TYR A 69 13.08 -2.41 4.53
C TYR A 69 13.48 -2.73 3.08
N ASP A 70 12.54 -2.81 2.13
CA ASP A 70 12.87 -2.90 0.70
C ASP A 70 13.67 -1.67 0.25
N ILE A 71 13.27 -0.48 0.70
CA ILE A 71 14.01 0.75 0.40
C ILE A 71 15.40 0.71 1.05
N PHE A 72 15.48 0.35 2.31
CA PHE A 72 16.74 0.26 3.05
C PHE A 72 17.74 -0.68 2.39
N TRP A 73 17.33 -1.89 2.02
CA TRP A 73 18.24 -2.90 1.47
C TRP A 73 18.58 -2.69 0.00
N ASN A 74 17.65 -2.13 -0.79
CA ASN A 74 17.83 -2.08 -2.24
C ASN A 74 18.20 -0.71 -2.78
N TYR A 75 17.89 0.38 -2.06
CA TYR A 75 18.03 1.74 -2.60
C TYR A 75 18.89 2.68 -1.77
N LEU A 76 19.28 2.31 -0.56
CA LEU A 76 20.16 3.16 0.27
C LEU A 76 21.50 3.37 -0.42
N ASN A 77 21.98 4.63 -0.44
CA ASN A 77 23.21 5.06 -1.09
C ASN A 77 23.29 4.81 -2.60
N LYS A 78 22.13 4.65 -3.24
CA LYS A 78 22.04 4.56 -4.71
C LYS A 78 21.34 5.77 -5.28
N ALA A 79 21.64 6.07 -6.56
CA ALA A 79 20.91 7.07 -7.32
C ALA A 79 19.50 6.55 -7.63
N VAL A 80 18.50 7.30 -7.19
CA VAL A 80 17.10 6.90 -7.30
C VAL A 80 16.22 8.01 -7.86
N LYS A 81 15.15 7.60 -8.49
CA LYS A 81 14.02 8.43 -8.86
C LYS A 81 12.84 8.08 -7.96
N ILE A 82 12.38 9.03 -7.19
CA ILE A 82 11.24 8.90 -6.28
C ILE A 82 10.05 9.67 -6.83
N THR A 83 8.90 9.02 -6.91
CA THR A 83 7.62 9.69 -7.16
C THR A 83 6.88 9.78 -5.82
N LEU A 84 6.53 11.00 -5.44
CA LEU A 84 5.73 11.24 -4.24
C LEU A 84 4.22 11.10 -4.52
N THR A 85 3.44 10.92 -3.48
CA THR A 85 1.96 10.80 -3.54
C THR A 85 1.29 12.03 -4.15
N ASN A 86 1.90 13.21 -4.03
CA ASN A 86 1.47 14.45 -4.68
C ASN A 86 1.96 14.60 -6.14
N ARG A 87 2.51 13.52 -6.72
CA ARG A 87 3.07 13.43 -8.09
C ARG A 87 4.35 14.24 -8.32
N ILE A 88 4.99 14.77 -7.29
CA ILE A 88 6.30 15.39 -7.41
C ILE A 88 7.36 14.30 -7.63
N LEU A 89 8.25 14.55 -8.61
CA LEU A 89 9.39 13.68 -8.89
C LEU A 89 10.64 14.25 -8.20
N LYS A 90 11.39 13.36 -7.56
CA LYS A 90 12.68 13.68 -6.94
C LYS A 90 13.76 12.73 -7.45
N ASN A 91 14.85 13.29 -7.91
CA ASN A 91 16.02 12.54 -8.37
C ASN A 91 17.19 12.83 -7.43
N GLY A 92 17.80 11.81 -6.89
CA GLY A 92 18.89 11.96 -5.93
C GLY A 92 19.28 10.66 -5.25
N ILE A 93 19.78 10.76 -4.02
CA ILE A 93 20.31 9.64 -3.25
C ILE A 93 19.66 9.62 -1.87
N ILE A 94 19.14 8.49 -1.47
CA ILE A 94 18.75 8.24 -0.08
C ILE A 94 20.01 7.88 0.70
N ILE A 95 20.35 8.68 1.70
CA ILE A 95 21.61 8.53 2.45
C ILE A 95 21.45 7.88 3.82
N LYS A 96 20.26 8.01 4.42
CA LYS A 96 20.02 7.49 5.76
C LYS A 96 18.52 7.29 6.00
N GLU A 97 18.21 6.26 6.76
CA GLU A 97 16.89 6.07 7.36
C GLU A 97 16.70 6.93 8.61
N ILE A 98 15.47 7.32 8.87
CA ILE A 98 15.03 7.99 10.10
C ILE A 98 13.99 7.11 10.75
N THR A 99 14.29 6.65 11.95
CA THR A 99 13.43 5.73 12.72
C THR A 99 12.61 6.51 13.75
N ASP A 100 11.33 6.23 13.81
CA ASP A 100 10.50 6.66 14.93
C ASP A 100 10.85 5.83 16.16
N THR A 101 11.29 6.51 17.23
CA THR A 101 11.73 5.86 18.47
C THR A 101 10.60 5.23 19.28
N LYS A 102 9.35 5.68 19.10
CA LYS A 102 8.18 5.14 19.81
C LYS A 102 7.69 3.84 19.17
N GLU A 103 7.65 3.81 17.84
CA GLU A 103 7.15 2.65 17.10
C GLU A 103 8.26 1.70 16.63
N ASN A 104 9.52 2.11 16.75
CA ASN A 104 10.71 1.38 16.27
C ASN A 104 10.59 1.01 14.78
N LYS A 105 10.07 1.95 13.99
CA LYS A 105 9.87 1.81 12.53
C LYS A 105 10.60 2.89 11.78
N ILE A 106 11.05 2.58 10.57
CA ILE A 106 11.54 3.60 9.64
C ILE A 106 10.36 4.47 9.22
N SER A 107 10.41 5.76 9.53
CA SER A 107 9.33 6.72 9.29
C SER A 107 9.65 7.73 8.19
N ALA A 108 10.94 7.95 7.94
CA ALA A 108 11.40 8.93 6.95
C ALA A 108 12.80 8.59 6.44
N TRP A 109 13.23 9.35 5.44
CA TRP A 109 14.49 9.19 4.76
C TRP A 109 15.20 10.52 4.63
N GLN A 110 16.51 10.55 4.93
CA GLN A 110 17.35 11.67 4.59
C GLN A 110 17.80 11.51 3.14
N PHE A 111 17.53 12.53 2.33
CA PHE A 111 17.68 12.51 0.88
C PHE A 111 18.53 13.70 0.41
N VAL A 112 19.38 13.46 -0.55
CA VAL A 112 20.17 14.49 -1.25
C VAL A 112 19.74 14.53 -2.71
N SER A 113 19.28 15.68 -3.17
CA SER A 113 18.94 15.86 -4.59
C SER A 113 20.19 15.79 -5.48
N ASN A 114 20.03 15.41 -6.75
CA ASN A 114 21.12 15.38 -7.71
C ASN A 114 21.89 16.72 -7.78
N ASN A 115 21.19 17.85 -7.62
CA ASN A 115 21.80 19.18 -7.64
C ASN A 115 22.76 19.41 -6.47
N ASN A 116 22.56 18.75 -5.36
CA ASN A 116 23.36 18.88 -4.15
C ASN A 116 24.35 17.72 -3.95
N ALA A 117 24.25 16.64 -4.74
CA ALA A 117 24.99 15.41 -4.53
C ALA A 117 26.51 15.62 -4.51
N ILE A 118 27.05 16.37 -5.48
CA ILE A 118 28.50 16.66 -5.55
C ILE A 118 28.98 17.48 -4.35
N LYS A 119 28.20 18.51 -3.98
CA LYS A 119 28.53 19.36 -2.82
C LYS A 119 28.50 18.56 -1.53
N TYR A 120 27.50 17.67 -1.39
CA TYR A 120 27.37 16.81 -0.24
C TYR A 120 28.52 15.80 -0.12
N GLN A 121 28.97 15.21 -1.23
CA GLN A 121 30.12 14.32 -1.25
C GLN A 121 31.41 15.01 -0.82
N GLN A 122 31.63 16.27 -1.24
CA GLN A 122 32.80 17.03 -0.89
C GLN A 122 32.81 17.47 0.58
N LYS A 123 31.67 17.91 1.09
CA LYS A 123 31.50 18.36 2.47
C LYS A 123 30.06 18.02 2.94
N PRO A 124 29.86 16.88 3.61
CA PRO A 124 28.57 16.50 4.15
C PRO A 124 28.00 17.58 5.06
N ASN A 125 26.77 18.03 4.76
CA ASN A 125 26.09 19.06 5.52
C ASN A 125 24.57 18.84 5.42
N ASP A 126 23.89 18.83 6.56
CA ASP A 126 22.44 18.59 6.63
C ASP A 126 21.62 19.64 5.87
N ASN A 127 22.15 20.87 5.70
CA ASN A 127 21.51 21.90 4.89
C ASN A 127 21.42 21.56 3.38
N LEU A 128 22.18 20.57 2.92
CA LEU A 128 22.14 20.05 1.55
C LEU A 128 21.18 18.88 1.40
N THR A 129 20.55 18.45 2.49
CA THR A 129 19.64 17.32 2.55
C THR A 129 18.20 17.76 2.77
N GLU A 130 17.28 16.91 2.43
CA GLU A 130 15.87 17.04 2.76
C GLU A 130 15.33 15.75 3.38
N ILE A 131 14.26 15.86 4.14
CA ILE A 131 13.60 14.71 4.74
C ILE A 131 12.38 14.36 3.90
N ILE A 132 12.30 13.10 3.46
CA ILE A 132 11.13 12.55 2.77
C ILE A 132 10.45 11.57 3.71
N LEU A 133 9.17 11.82 4.04
CA LEU A 133 8.39 10.88 4.83
C LEU A 133 8.17 9.59 4.04
N HIS A 134 8.30 8.45 4.71
CA HIS A 134 8.12 7.15 4.05
C HIS A 134 6.73 7.02 3.41
N ASN A 135 5.69 7.49 4.09
CA ASN A 135 4.31 7.43 3.60
C ASN A 135 4.03 8.35 2.40
N ASP A 136 4.91 9.32 2.14
CA ASP A 136 4.79 10.20 0.98
C ASP A 136 5.40 9.59 -0.29
N ILE A 137 6.12 8.48 -0.19
CA ILE A 137 6.72 7.79 -1.34
C ILE A 137 5.67 6.90 -1.99
N GLN A 138 5.35 7.16 -3.24
CA GLN A 138 4.47 6.34 -4.06
C GLN A 138 5.24 5.23 -4.79
N THR A 139 6.32 5.60 -5.48
CA THR A 139 7.22 4.67 -6.16
C THR A 139 8.68 5.09 -6.01
N ILE A 140 9.59 4.12 -6.12
CA ILE A 140 11.03 4.32 -6.15
C ILE A 140 11.64 3.42 -7.22
N GLU A 141 12.58 3.96 -7.98
CA GLU A 141 13.29 3.27 -9.05
C GLU A 141 14.78 3.63 -8.97
N GLU A 142 15.68 2.68 -9.26
CA GLU A 142 17.10 2.93 -9.43
C GLU A 142 17.34 3.65 -10.78
N GLN A 143 18.22 4.66 -10.80
CA GLN A 143 18.57 5.42 -12.01
C GLN A 143 19.72 4.79 -12.77
#